data_6c4f69949cf261f2e772cd40277be2a2
#
_entry.id   6c4f69949cf261f2e772cd40277be2a2
#
_cell.length_a   1.000
_cell.length_b   1.000
_cell.length_c   1.000
_cell.angle_alpha   90.00
_cell.angle_beta   90.00
_cell.angle_gamma   90.00
#
_symmetry.space_group_name_H-M   'P 1'
#
loop_
_entity.id
_entity.type
_entity.pdbx_description
1 polymer ?
#
loop_
_entity_poly.entity_id
_entity_poly.type
_entity_poly.pdbx_seq_one_letter_code
_entity_poly.pdbx_strand_id
1 'polypeptide(L)'
;FTALGWVYSGDDTKEIQPESFSEGESFEKDGNQITVDIANPDTTAKPVAECLIGGIHIDTSTAEGQNIYVGLPNGVTLQQSLMEDVESIYGVPKDRYEADTSVQFTYEYGLYQTITLGFDNETGILYSLDMQNFTTTADAEALDGVSDATTPEVEAYQAPEADSSEINDWTVRFDDVLYHLPVPVSELLDHDWTVNTKESDTAVLNGKYGYVTLEKGGQKLYCTVHNYGAEATTVRNCFVTSLYGDLDTTKIPISITNGITLGTSESD
;
A
#
# COMPACT_ATOMS: atom_id res chain seq x y z
N PHE A 1 -13.44 -14.25 -17.10
CA PHE A 1 -14.81 -13.90 -16.66
C PHE A 1 -15.83 -14.17 -17.77
N THR A 2 -15.67 -13.61 -18.96
CA THR A 2 -16.62 -13.78 -20.08
C THR A 2 -16.83 -15.25 -20.48
N ALA A 3 -15.77 -16.08 -20.47
CA ALA A 3 -15.87 -17.51 -20.72
C ALA A 3 -16.71 -18.28 -19.66
N LEU A 4 -16.90 -17.69 -18.48
CA LEU A 4 -17.75 -18.20 -17.40
C LEU A 4 -19.17 -17.62 -17.42
N GLY A 5 -19.49 -16.83 -18.45
CA GLY A 5 -20.81 -16.23 -18.64
C GLY A 5 -21.04 -14.90 -17.92
N TRP A 6 -19.99 -14.29 -17.36
CA TRP A 6 -20.06 -12.92 -16.85
C TRP A 6 -20.03 -11.92 -18.01
N VAL A 7 -20.84 -10.90 -17.95
CA VAL A 7 -20.94 -9.86 -18.97
C VAL A 7 -20.44 -8.55 -18.35
N TYR A 8 -19.50 -7.90 -19.03
CA TYR A 8 -19.05 -6.57 -18.68
C TYR A 8 -20.18 -5.56 -18.89
N SER A 9 -20.50 -4.75 -17.89
CA SER A 9 -21.60 -3.77 -17.92
C SER A 9 -21.13 -2.32 -18.05
N GLY A 10 -19.81 -2.10 -18.17
CA GLY A 10 -19.21 -0.79 -18.38
C GLY A 10 -19.12 -0.38 -19.85
N ASP A 11 -18.30 0.64 -20.12
CA ASP A 11 -18.01 1.13 -21.49
C ASP A 11 -16.91 0.28 -22.14
N ASP A 12 -17.28 -0.61 -23.05
CA ASP A 12 -16.38 -1.52 -23.75
C ASP A 12 -15.45 -0.81 -24.76
N THR A 13 -15.70 0.48 -25.05
CA THR A 13 -14.82 1.32 -25.88
C THR A 13 -13.75 2.05 -25.08
N LYS A 14 -13.79 1.94 -23.76
CA LYS A 14 -12.83 2.57 -22.85
C LYS A 14 -11.42 2.03 -23.06
N GLU A 15 -10.46 2.94 -23.10
CA GLU A 15 -9.02 2.61 -23.11
C GLU A 15 -8.41 2.85 -21.73
N ILE A 16 -7.61 1.91 -21.27
CA ILE A 16 -6.82 2.03 -20.05
C ILE A 16 -5.40 2.48 -20.45
N GLN A 17 -4.93 3.54 -19.82
CA GLN A 17 -3.63 4.12 -20.11
C GLN A 17 -2.49 3.16 -19.74
N PRO A 18 -1.27 3.36 -20.26
CA PRO A 18 -0.11 2.56 -19.90
C PRO A 18 0.13 2.54 -18.39
N GLU A 19 0.50 1.40 -17.85
CA GLU A 19 0.87 1.20 -16.43
C GLU A 19 -0.16 1.78 -15.44
N SER A 20 -1.45 1.70 -15.81
CA SER A 20 -2.55 2.23 -14.99
C SER A 20 -3.71 1.26 -14.88
N PHE A 21 -4.68 1.59 -14.06
CA PHE A 21 -5.86 0.77 -13.84
C PHE A 21 -7.13 1.63 -13.80
N SER A 22 -8.27 0.96 -13.96
CA SER A 22 -9.60 1.53 -13.77
C SER A 22 -10.30 0.77 -12.66
N GLU A 23 -10.68 1.48 -11.62
CA GLU A 23 -11.41 0.92 -10.48
C GLU A 23 -12.92 0.89 -10.73
N GLY A 24 -13.59 -0.03 -10.05
CA GLY A 24 -15.02 -0.05 -9.95
C GLY A 24 -15.75 -0.50 -11.21
N GLU A 25 -15.10 -1.23 -12.10
CA GLU A 25 -15.73 -1.80 -13.28
C GLU A 25 -16.63 -2.98 -12.89
N SER A 26 -17.77 -3.14 -13.58
CA SER A 26 -18.77 -4.11 -13.17
C SER A 26 -18.95 -5.24 -14.18
N PHE A 27 -19.13 -6.45 -13.65
CA PHE A 27 -19.57 -7.64 -14.40
C PHE A 27 -20.86 -8.19 -13.81
N GLU A 28 -21.77 -8.58 -14.67
CA GLU A 28 -23.08 -9.10 -14.30
C GLU A 28 -23.27 -10.55 -14.78
N LYS A 29 -23.96 -11.35 -13.98
CA LYS A 29 -24.39 -12.71 -14.34
C LYS A 29 -25.57 -13.15 -13.50
N ASP A 30 -26.64 -13.60 -14.16
CA ASP A 30 -27.83 -14.17 -13.52
C ASP A 30 -28.42 -13.27 -12.42
N GLY A 31 -28.38 -11.95 -12.63
CA GLY A 31 -28.87 -10.94 -11.67
C GLY A 31 -27.92 -10.64 -10.52
N ASN A 32 -26.72 -11.22 -10.53
CA ASN A 32 -25.66 -10.88 -9.58
C ASN A 32 -24.65 -9.93 -10.25
N GLN A 33 -24.01 -9.09 -9.44
CA GLN A 33 -22.95 -8.17 -9.87
C GLN A 33 -21.72 -8.36 -9.01
N ILE A 34 -20.55 -8.31 -9.65
CA ILE A 34 -19.26 -8.15 -8.99
C ILE A 34 -18.59 -6.89 -9.50
N THR A 35 -17.81 -6.27 -8.66
CA THR A 35 -16.97 -5.14 -9.02
C THR A 35 -15.53 -5.63 -9.19
N VAL A 36 -14.84 -5.10 -10.20
CA VAL A 36 -13.44 -5.45 -10.48
C VAL A 36 -12.63 -4.21 -10.79
N ASP A 37 -11.32 -4.29 -10.60
CA ASP A 37 -10.38 -3.31 -11.11
C ASP A 37 -9.66 -3.89 -12.31
N ILE A 38 -9.64 -3.15 -13.40
CA ILE A 38 -9.04 -3.57 -14.66
C ILE A 38 -7.71 -2.85 -14.83
N ALA A 39 -6.63 -3.62 -14.96
CA ALA A 39 -5.27 -3.12 -15.04
C ALA A 39 -4.66 -3.31 -16.44
N ASN A 40 -3.96 -2.29 -16.92
CA ASN A 40 -3.12 -2.34 -18.09
C ASN A 40 -1.64 -2.29 -17.65
N PRO A 41 -0.94 -3.41 -17.56
CA PRO A 41 0.48 -3.43 -17.18
C PRO A 41 1.44 -3.07 -18.32
N ASP A 42 0.93 -2.85 -19.53
CA ASP A 42 1.77 -2.59 -20.70
C ASP A 42 2.15 -1.11 -20.84
N THR A 43 3.13 -0.86 -21.68
CA THR A 43 3.64 0.49 -21.97
C THR A 43 2.82 1.26 -23.01
N THR A 44 1.73 0.71 -23.51
CA THR A 44 0.81 1.34 -24.47
C THR A 44 -0.64 1.27 -23.96
N ALA A 45 -1.45 2.27 -24.29
CA ALA A 45 -2.87 2.24 -24.00
C ALA A 45 -3.56 1.05 -24.67
N LYS A 46 -4.51 0.40 -23.97
CA LYS A 46 -5.24 -0.76 -24.45
C LYS A 46 -6.74 -0.63 -24.22
N PRO A 47 -7.56 -1.20 -25.13
CA PRO A 47 -8.98 -1.38 -24.84
C PRO A 47 -9.18 -2.22 -23.56
N VAL A 48 -10.21 -1.89 -22.79
CA VAL A 48 -10.56 -2.59 -21.54
C VAL A 48 -10.63 -4.12 -21.71
N ALA A 49 -11.11 -4.58 -22.86
CA ALA A 49 -11.23 -6.02 -23.16
C ALA A 49 -9.89 -6.76 -23.32
N GLU A 50 -8.79 -6.04 -23.52
CA GLU A 50 -7.43 -6.57 -23.67
C GLU A 50 -6.60 -6.43 -22.39
N CYS A 51 -7.18 -5.82 -21.36
CA CYS A 51 -6.55 -5.61 -20.06
C CYS A 51 -6.78 -6.79 -19.11
N LEU A 52 -6.08 -6.79 -17.99
CA LEU A 52 -6.15 -7.81 -16.95
C LEU A 52 -7.11 -7.39 -15.84
N ILE A 53 -7.70 -8.34 -15.14
CA ILE A 53 -8.35 -8.06 -13.86
C ILE A 53 -7.27 -8.06 -12.79
N GLY A 54 -7.06 -6.92 -12.17
CA GLY A 54 -6.11 -6.69 -11.08
C GLY A 54 -6.77 -6.68 -9.70
N GLY A 55 -8.07 -6.42 -9.63
CA GLY A 55 -8.84 -6.44 -8.39
C GLY A 55 -10.20 -7.11 -8.55
N ILE A 56 -10.71 -7.69 -7.45
CA ILE A 56 -12.05 -8.29 -7.38
C ILE A 56 -12.65 -7.89 -6.04
N HIS A 57 -13.86 -7.29 -6.09
CA HIS A 57 -14.60 -6.81 -4.93
C HIS A 57 -15.97 -7.49 -4.90
N ILE A 58 -16.24 -8.21 -3.84
CA ILE A 58 -17.50 -8.94 -3.65
C ILE A 58 -18.05 -8.61 -2.27
N ASP A 59 -19.27 -8.11 -2.22
CA ASP A 59 -20.01 -7.87 -0.98
C ASP A 59 -21.34 -8.59 -1.04
N THR A 60 -21.48 -9.64 -0.26
CA THR A 60 -22.68 -10.48 -0.20
C THR A 60 -23.75 -9.93 0.76
N SER A 61 -23.51 -8.81 1.42
CA SER A 61 -24.53 -8.08 2.18
C SER A 61 -25.47 -7.26 1.28
N THR A 62 -25.05 -6.99 0.05
CA THR A 62 -25.85 -6.27 -0.95
C THR A 62 -26.83 -7.18 -1.68
N ALA A 63 -27.88 -6.59 -2.25
CA ALA A 63 -28.87 -7.36 -3.02
C ALA A 63 -28.25 -8.01 -4.27
N GLU A 64 -27.30 -7.34 -4.88
CA GLU A 64 -26.58 -7.76 -6.09
C GLU A 64 -25.55 -8.87 -5.82
N GLY A 65 -25.02 -8.93 -4.58
CA GLY A 65 -23.98 -9.89 -4.20
C GLY A 65 -24.47 -11.11 -3.42
N GLN A 66 -25.70 -11.08 -2.86
CA GLN A 66 -26.17 -12.08 -1.89
C GLN A 66 -26.23 -13.53 -2.39
N ASN A 67 -26.28 -13.75 -3.71
CA ASN A 67 -26.33 -15.09 -4.30
C ASN A 67 -25.01 -15.53 -4.94
N ILE A 68 -23.91 -14.79 -4.70
CA ILE A 68 -22.61 -15.13 -5.22
C ILE A 68 -21.95 -16.12 -4.27
N TYR A 69 -21.62 -17.29 -4.78
CA TYR A 69 -20.83 -18.28 -4.05
C TYR A 69 -19.35 -18.05 -4.30
N VAL A 70 -18.59 -17.83 -3.23
CA VAL A 70 -17.12 -17.68 -3.29
C VAL A 70 -16.48 -18.63 -2.28
N GLY A 71 -15.70 -19.55 -2.80
CA GLY A 71 -14.80 -20.40 -2.02
C GLY A 71 -13.35 -19.93 -2.17
N LEU A 72 -12.68 -19.70 -1.05
CA LEU A 72 -11.26 -19.40 -0.97
C LEU A 72 -10.46 -20.66 -0.65
N PRO A 73 -9.12 -20.67 -0.79
CA PRO A 73 -8.27 -21.80 -0.42
C PRO A 73 -8.55 -22.30 1.01
N ASN A 74 -8.27 -23.58 1.23
CA ASN A 74 -8.45 -24.27 2.52
C ASN A 74 -9.88 -24.30 3.06
N GLY A 75 -10.88 -24.09 2.20
CA GLY A 75 -12.30 -24.26 2.54
C GLY A 75 -12.97 -23.03 3.16
N VAL A 76 -12.30 -21.90 3.20
CA VAL A 76 -12.93 -20.62 3.59
C VAL A 76 -13.98 -20.24 2.54
N THR A 77 -15.18 -19.86 2.98
CA THR A 77 -16.31 -19.58 2.09
C THR A 77 -17.09 -18.36 2.59
N LEU A 78 -17.41 -17.43 1.68
CA LEU A 78 -18.29 -16.31 2.00
C LEU A 78 -19.66 -16.81 2.48
N GLN A 79 -20.27 -16.06 3.39
CA GLN A 79 -21.56 -16.35 4.05
C GLN A 79 -21.57 -17.60 4.94
N GLN A 80 -20.42 -18.26 5.17
CA GLN A 80 -20.35 -19.48 5.97
C GLN A 80 -19.21 -19.48 7.00
N SER A 81 -18.00 -19.03 6.60
CA SER A 81 -16.84 -19.08 7.48
C SER A 81 -16.90 -18.02 8.55
N LEU A 82 -16.51 -18.40 9.77
CA LEU A 82 -16.41 -17.51 10.91
C LEU A 82 -15.03 -16.81 10.94
N MET A 83 -14.98 -15.65 11.52
CA MET A 83 -13.77 -14.84 11.68
C MET A 83 -12.64 -15.63 12.35
N GLU A 84 -12.95 -16.34 13.43
CA GLU A 84 -11.97 -17.16 14.18
C GLU A 84 -11.42 -18.34 13.36
N ASP A 85 -12.25 -18.95 12.50
CA ASP A 85 -11.81 -20.03 11.62
C ASP A 85 -10.86 -19.49 10.54
N VAL A 86 -11.17 -18.32 9.98
CA VAL A 86 -10.34 -17.64 8.98
C VAL A 86 -8.97 -17.26 9.55
N GLU A 87 -8.95 -16.68 10.75
CA GLU A 87 -7.70 -16.34 11.44
C GLU A 87 -6.87 -17.60 11.78
N SER A 88 -7.54 -18.70 12.15
CA SER A 88 -6.87 -19.99 12.39
C SER A 88 -6.25 -20.58 11.13
N ILE A 89 -6.88 -20.38 9.96
CA ILE A 89 -6.46 -20.94 8.67
C ILE A 89 -5.38 -20.08 8.01
N TYR A 90 -5.55 -18.76 7.98
CA TYR A 90 -4.66 -17.83 7.27
C TYR A 90 -3.65 -17.12 8.17
N GLY A 91 -3.78 -17.28 9.49
CA GLY A 91 -2.94 -16.61 10.48
C GLY A 91 -3.45 -15.22 10.86
N VAL A 92 -2.66 -14.55 11.69
CA VAL A 92 -2.98 -13.19 12.15
C VAL A 92 -2.87 -12.21 10.97
N PRO A 93 -3.91 -11.40 10.69
CA PRO A 93 -3.85 -10.40 9.64
C PRO A 93 -2.80 -9.33 9.95
N LYS A 94 -2.27 -8.69 8.90
CA LYS A 94 -1.35 -7.55 9.05
C LYS A 94 -2.06 -6.36 9.71
N ASP A 95 -3.29 -6.11 9.31
CA ASP A 95 -4.15 -5.09 9.91
C ASP A 95 -5.52 -5.65 10.25
N ARG A 96 -6.06 -5.22 11.39
CA ARG A 96 -7.41 -5.55 11.86
C ARG A 96 -8.12 -4.25 12.23
N TYR A 97 -9.11 -3.89 11.44
CA TYR A 97 -9.96 -2.73 11.68
C TYR A 97 -11.33 -3.17 12.22
N GLU A 98 -11.78 -2.56 13.31
CA GLU A 98 -13.06 -2.83 13.94
C GLU A 98 -13.96 -1.59 13.88
N ALA A 99 -15.12 -1.72 13.26
CA ALA A 99 -16.18 -0.74 13.24
C ALA A 99 -17.41 -1.25 14.03
N ASP A 100 -18.41 -0.40 14.19
CA ASP A 100 -19.63 -0.76 14.97
C ASP A 100 -20.35 -2.01 14.41
N THR A 101 -20.34 -2.19 13.09
CA THR A 101 -21.10 -3.26 12.41
C THR A 101 -20.22 -4.28 11.70
N SER A 102 -18.91 -4.05 11.59
CA SER A 102 -18.01 -4.91 10.83
C SER A 102 -16.61 -4.98 11.41
N VAL A 103 -15.94 -6.10 11.13
CA VAL A 103 -14.50 -6.28 11.36
C VAL A 103 -13.84 -6.56 10.01
N GLN A 104 -12.71 -5.95 9.73
CA GLN A 104 -11.94 -6.20 8.51
C GLN A 104 -10.57 -6.77 8.85
N PHE A 105 -10.18 -7.82 8.14
CA PHE A 105 -8.85 -8.41 8.18
C PHE A 105 -8.12 -8.12 6.87
N THR A 106 -6.98 -7.45 6.94
CA THR A 106 -6.14 -7.20 5.78
C THR A 106 -4.87 -8.05 5.85
N TYR A 107 -4.65 -8.83 4.81
CA TYR A 107 -3.45 -9.61 4.56
C TYR A 107 -2.68 -8.98 3.40
N GLU A 108 -1.41 -8.67 3.60
CA GLU A 108 -0.52 -8.15 2.56
C GLU A 108 0.54 -9.20 2.24
N TYR A 109 0.74 -9.44 0.95
CA TYR A 109 1.69 -10.43 0.44
C TYR A 109 2.83 -9.80 -0.37
N GLY A 110 2.71 -8.52 -0.68
CA GLY A 110 3.69 -7.75 -1.45
C GLY A 110 3.13 -6.40 -1.89
N LEU A 111 3.92 -5.68 -2.66
CA LEU A 111 3.52 -4.39 -3.22
C LEU A 111 2.25 -4.55 -4.07
N TYR A 112 1.18 -3.85 -3.71
CA TYR A 112 -0.13 -3.95 -4.37
C TYR A 112 -0.73 -5.37 -4.42
N GLN A 113 -0.38 -6.21 -3.46
CA GLN A 113 -0.94 -7.56 -3.28
C GLN A 113 -1.64 -7.66 -1.94
N THR A 114 -2.93 -7.41 -1.92
CA THR A 114 -3.73 -7.41 -0.69
C THR A 114 -4.96 -8.29 -0.79
N ILE A 115 -5.34 -8.86 0.34
CA ILE A 115 -6.64 -9.52 0.53
C ILE A 115 -7.27 -8.91 1.77
N THR A 116 -8.43 -8.27 1.62
CA THR A 116 -9.22 -7.79 2.73
C THR A 116 -10.51 -8.61 2.85
N LEU A 117 -10.76 -9.12 4.03
CA LEU A 117 -11.91 -9.94 4.37
C LEU A 117 -12.78 -9.19 5.38
N GLY A 118 -14.05 -8.98 5.05
CA GLY A 118 -15.00 -8.29 5.93
C GLY A 118 -15.95 -9.26 6.62
N PHE A 119 -16.05 -9.12 7.95
CA PHE A 119 -16.89 -9.94 8.81
C PHE A 119 -17.98 -9.08 9.46
N ASP A 120 -19.16 -9.61 9.56
CA ASP A 120 -20.24 -9.02 10.36
C ASP A 120 -19.88 -9.08 11.85
N ASN A 121 -19.95 -7.95 12.56
CA ASN A 121 -19.46 -7.85 13.93
C ASN A 121 -20.35 -8.62 14.94
N GLU A 122 -21.63 -8.84 14.64
CA GLU A 122 -22.56 -9.55 15.54
C GLU A 122 -22.46 -11.06 15.37
N THR A 123 -22.36 -11.53 14.13
CA THR A 123 -22.37 -12.97 13.81
C THR A 123 -20.97 -13.55 13.59
N GLY A 124 -19.98 -12.73 13.31
CA GLY A 124 -18.63 -13.15 12.94
C GLY A 124 -18.54 -13.76 11.54
N ILE A 125 -19.61 -13.74 10.74
CA ILE A 125 -19.64 -14.37 9.42
C ILE A 125 -18.93 -13.51 8.37
N LEU A 126 -18.07 -14.13 7.57
CA LEU A 126 -17.41 -13.53 6.42
C LEU A 126 -18.45 -13.18 5.36
N TYR A 127 -18.58 -11.88 5.01
CA TYR A 127 -19.55 -11.42 4.02
C TYR A 127 -18.93 -10.69 2.84
N SER A 128 -17.70 -10.18 2.96
CA SER A 128 -17.06 -9.48 1.86
C SER A 128 -15.63 -9.94 1.62
N LEU A 129 -15.23 -9.81 0.38
CA LEU A 129 -13.90 -10.11 -0.14
C LEU A 129 -13.45 -8.97 -1.05
N ASP A 130 -12.28 -8.43 -0.75
CA ASP A 130 -11.53 -7.54 -1.61
C ASP A 130 -10.17 -8.16 -1.87
N MET A 131 -9.84 -8.41 -3.13
CA MET A 131 -8.55 -8.95 -3.54
C MET A 131 -7.93 -8.06 -4.60
N GLN A 132 -6.71 -7.62 -4.36
CA GLN A 132 -5.96 -6.81 -5.31
C GLN A 132 -4.59 -7.44 -5.58
N ASN A 133 -4.24 -7.53 -6.85
CA ASN A 133 -2.92 -7.90 -7.30
C ASN A 133 -2.63 -7.16 -8.62
N PHE A 134 -1.96 -6.03 -8.51
CA PHE A 134 -1.52 -5.23 -9.65
C PHE A 134 -0.06 -5.52 -10.03
N THR A 135 0.62 -6.41 -9.29
CA THR A 135 2.00 -6.82 -9.55
C THR A 135 2.04 -7.75 -10.75
N THR A 136 2.79 -7.39 -11.77
CA THR A 136 3.03 -8.27 -12.91
C THR A 136 4.02 -9.39 -12.55
N THR A 137 4.08 -10.46 -13.34
CA THR A 137 5.11 -11.51 -13.16
C THR A 137 6.52 -10.94 -13.24
N ALA A 138 6.75 -9.98 -14.17
CA ALA A 138 8.04 -9.32 -14.31
C ALA A 138 8.41 -8.49 -13.08
N ASP A 139 7.43 -7.79 -12.47
CA ASP A 139 7.64 -7.03 -11.24
C ASP A 139 7.95 -7.96 -10.07
N ALA A 140 7.22 -9.08 -9.94
CA ALA A 140 7.47 -10.06 -8.90
C ALA A 140 8.88 -10.69 -9.02
N GLU A 141 9.31 -11.03 -10.26
CA GLU A 141 10.66 -11.52 -10.53
C GLU A 141 11.73 -10.44 -10.24
N ALA A 142 11.46 -9.18 -10.55
CA ALA A 142 12.37 -8.08 -10.26
C ALA A 142 12.51 -7.78 -8.76
N LEU A 143 11.48 -8.08 -7.96
CA LEU A 143 11.50 -7.91 -6.51
C LEU A 143 12.10 -9.12 -5.77
N ASP A 144 12.26 -10.28 -6.45
CA ASP A 144 12.83 -11.47 -5.84
C ASP A 144 14.36 -11.37 -5.76
N GLY A 145 14.88 -11.45 -4.54
CA GLY A 145 16.33 -11.48 -4.29
C GLY A 145 17.07 -10.16 -4.55
N VAL A 146 16.38 -9.00 -4.44
CA VAL A 146 17.00 -7.69 -4.58
C VAL A 146 18.17 -7.50 -3.61
N SER A 147 19.20 -6.81 -4.09
CA SER A 147 20.41 -6.52 -3.31
C SER A 147 20.17 -5.39 -2.29
N ASP A 148 20.73 -5.55 -1.10
CA ASP A 148 20.81 -4.48 -0.07
C ASP A 148 22.08 -3.63 -0.21
N ALA A 149 22.88 -3.86 -1.24
CA ALA A 149 24.08 -3.06 -1.51
C ALA A 149 23.69 -1.60 -1.79
N THR A 150 24.47 -0.68 -1.23
CA THR A 150 24.27 0.76 -1.41
C THR A 150 24.29 1.12 -2.89
N THR A 151 23.30 1.88 -3.34
CA THR A 151 23.19 2.31 -4.74
C THR A 151 23.98 3.60 -4.98
N PRO A 152 24.39 3.89 -6.24
CA PRO A 152 25.11 5.12 -6.56
C PRO A 152 24.35 6.40 -6.17
N GLU A 153 23.03 6.38 -6.24
CA GLU A 153 22.17 7.51 -5.85
C GLU A 153 22.29 7.78 -4.34
N VAL A 154 22.32 6.72 -3.52
CA VAL A 154 22.51 6.82 -2.07
C VAL A 154 23.92 7.32 -1.74
N GLU A 155 24.95 6.81 -2.43
CA GLU A 155 26.34 7.26 -2.24
C GLU A 155 26.53 8.74 -2.61
N ALA A 156 25.72 9.26 -3.53
CA ALA A 156 25.76 10.65 -3.96
C ALA A 156 25.04 11.62 -3.02
N TYR A 157 24.23 11.12 -2.08
CA TYR A 157 23.51 11.97 -1.13
C TYR A 157 24.47 12.71 -0.21
N GLN A 158 24.15 13.97 0.08
CA GLN A 158 24.88 14.81 1.02
C GLN A 158 23.89 15.41 2.04
N ALA A 159 24.08 15.10 3.29
CA ALA A 159 23.32 15.69 4.37
C ALA A 159 23.57 17.20 4.45
N PRO A 160 22.55 18.03 4.78
CA PRO A 160 22.73 19.47 4.92
C PRO A 160 23.60 19.80 6.15
N GLU A 161 24.50 20.79 6.01
CA GLU A 161 25.41 21.22 7.09
C GLU A 161 24.74 22.21 8.06
N ALA A 162 23.70 22.91 7.61
CA ALA A 162 23.00 23.94 8.40
C ALA A 162 21.50 24.00 8.07
N ASP A 163 20.72 24.50 9.03
CA ASP A 163 19.31 24.80 8.81
C ASP A 163 19.15 25.85 7.71
N SER A 164 18.16 25.67 6.84
CA SER A 164 17.73 26.67 5.88
C SER A 164 16.73 27.63 6.51
N SER A 165 16.74 28.90 6.04
CA SER A 165 15.69 29.88 6.36
C SER A 165 14.51 29.80 5.40
N GLU A 166 14.63 29.06 4.30
CA GLU A 166 13.64 28.98 3.23
C GLU A 166 12.86 27.66 3.33
N ILE A 167 11.53 27.76 3.41
CA ILE A 167 10.67 26.57 3.55
C ILE A 167 10.74 25.62 2.34
N ASN A 168 11.07 26.15 1.17
CA ASN A 168 11.23 25.39 -0.08
C ASN A 168 12.58 24.68 -0.22
N ASP A 169 13.46 24.79 0.74
CA ASP A 169 14.69 23.99 0.81
C ASP A 169 14.45 22.58 1.39
N TRP A 170 13.23 22.25 1.74
CA TRP A 170 12.81 20.91 2.20
C TRP A 170 13.69 20.31 3.30
N THR A 171 14.26 21.15 4.18
CA THR A 171 15.01 20.69 5.35
C THR A 171 14.08 20.38 6.51
N VAL A 172 14.37 19.29 7.19
CA VAL A 172 13.65 18.85 8.38
C VAL A 172 14.65 18.34 9.42
N ARG A 173 14.44 18.69 10.67
CA ARG A 173 15.22 18.20 11.78
C ARG A 173 14.41 17.24 12.62
N PHE A 174 14.95 16.03 12.80
CA PHE A 174 14.43 15.06 13.76
C PHE A 174 15.44 14.93 14.91
N ASP A 175 14.97 15.18 16.12
CA ASP A 175 15.86 15.28 17.26
C ASP A 175 16.96 16.33 16.96
N ASP A 176 18.20 15.95 17.04
CA ASP A 176 19.33 16.85 16.73
C ASP A 176 19.90 16.65 15.32
N VAL A 177 19.29 15.80 14.48
CA VAL A 177 19.78 15.48 13.14
C VAL A 177 19.00 16.22 12.07
N LEU A 178 19.73 16.88 11.17
CA LEU A 178 19.17 17.62 10.06
C LEU A 178 19.18 16.78 8.78
N TYR A 179 18.06 16.75 8.08
CA TYR A 179 17.87 16.02 6.81
C TYR A 179 17.36 16.97 5.74
N HIS A 180 17.66 16.65 4.50
CA HIS A 180 17.12 17.32 3.31
C HIS A 180 16.35 16.32 2.46
N LEU A 181 15.06 16.58 2.22
CA LEU A 181 14.22 15.72 1.37
C LEU A 181 14.49 15.99 -0.13
N PRO A 182 14.56 14.94 -0.96
CA PRO A 182 14.47 13.53 -0.58
C PRO A 182 15.73 13.01 0.12
N VAL A 183 15.57 12.19 1.15
CA VAL A 183 16.66 11.63 1.96
C VAL A 183 16.66 10.09 1.87
N PRO A 184 17.83 9.41 1.70
CA PRO A 184 17.88 7.96 1.72
C PRO A 184 17.36 7.40 3.06
N VAL A 185 16.61 6.31 3.01
CA VAL A 185 16.19 5.61 4.23
C VAL A 185 17.41 5.20 5.07
N SER A 186 18.50 4.77 4.42
CA SER A 186 19.75 4.43 5.10
C SER A 186 20.29 5.54 5.98
N GLU A 187 20.16 6.80 5.58
CA GLU A 187 20.59 7.96 6.37
C GLU A 187 19.83 8.08 7.69
N LEU A 188 18.51 7.79 7.68
CA LEU A 188 17.74 7.73 8.93
C LEU A 188 18.14 6.52 9.79
N LEU A 189 18.40 5.36 9.16
CA LEU A 189 18.83 4.17 9.88
C LEU A 189 20.19 4.37 10.58
N ASP A 190 21.09 5.15 10.00
CA ASP A 190 22.39 5.48 10.58
C ASP A 190 22.25 6.41 11.81
N HIS A 191 21.06 6.95 12.05
CA HIS A 191 20.69 7.79 13.20
C HIS A 191 19.63 7.12 14.11
N ASP A 192 19.77 5.81 14.32
CA ASP A 192 18.96 4.99 15.24
C ASP A 192 17.47 4.82 14.88
N TRP A 193 17.06 5.18 13.67
CA TRP A 193 15.76 4.77 13.18
C TRP A 193 15.81 3.31 12.72
N THR A 194 14.70 2.61 12.83
CA THR A 194 14.55 1.23 12.36
C THR A 194 13.30 1.10 11.48
N VAL A 195 13.38 0.22 10.48
CA VAL A 195 12.20 -0.09 9.64
C VAL A 195 11.28 -1.04 10.40
N ASN A 196 10.02 -0.68 10.57
CA ASN A 196 8.99 -1.61 11.01
C ASN A 196 8.61 -2.51 9.83
N THR A 197 9.21 -3.69 9.76
CA THR A 197 9.03 -4.64 8.65
C THR A 197 7.63 -5.21 8.53
N LYS A 198 6.77 -5.02 9.52
CA LYS A 198 5.36 -5.43 9.45
C LYS A 198 4.47 -4.39 8.77
N GLU A 199 4.90 -3.13 8.77
CA GLU A 199 4.15 -1.99 8.26
C GLU A 199 4.89 -1.31 7.09
N SER A 200 5.83 -2.02 6.45
CA SER A 200 6.67 -1.45 5.40
C SER A 200 6.82 -2.41 4.24
N ASP A 201 7.00 -1.85 3.05
CA ASP A 201 7.51 -2.61 1.92
C ASP A 201 8.94 -3.10 2.22
N THR A 202 9.35 -4.18 1.58
CA THR A 202 10.72 -4.71 1.71
C THR A 202 11.62 -4.22 0.60
N ALA A 203 11.05 -4.02 -0.58
CA ALA A 203 11.75 -3.57 -1.78
C ALA A 203 10.82 -2.75 -2.67
N VAL A 204 11.40 -1.94 -3.55
CA VAL A 204 10.68 -1.06 -4.47
C VAL A 204 11.27 -1.20 -5.87
N LEU A 205 10.39 -1.35 -6.85
CA LEU A 205 10.76 -1.39 -8.26
C LEU A 205 11.39 -0.08 -8.73
N ASN A 206 12.19 -0.15 -9.79
CA ASN A 206 12.77 1.01 -10.47
C ASN A 206 11.70 2.08 -10.77
N GLY A 207 11.97 3.32 -10.36
CA GLY A 207 11.12 4.48 -10.64
C GLY A 207 9.74 4.44 -9.96
N LYS A 208 9.50 3.50 -9.05
CA LYS A 208 8.23 3.39 -8.33
C LYS A 208 8.34 3.91 -6.90
N TYR A 209 7.17 4.10 -6.30
CA TYR A 209 7.02 4.48 -4.89
C TYR A 209 6.75 3.25 -4.02
N GLY A 210 7.07 3.36 -2.76
CA GLY A 210 6.74 2.40 -1.71
C GLY A 210 6.43 3.11 -0.40
N TYR A 211 6.06 2.35 0.63
CA TYR A 211 5.72 2.86 1.95
C TYR A 211 6.63 2.25 3.01
N VAL A 212 7.12 3.09 3.91
CA VAL A 212 7.97 2.67 5.02
C VAL A 212 7.51 3.34 6.30
N THR A 213 7.27 2.53 7.33
CA THR A 213 7.10 3.02 8.70
C THR A 213 8.45 2.92 9.41
N LEU A 214 8.97 4.05 9.84
CA LEU A 214 10.20 4.15 10.62
C LEU A 214 9.87 4.29 12.11
N GLU A 215 10.65 3.62 12.95
CA GLU A 215 10.49 3.64 14.40
C GLU A 215 11.77 4.04 15.10
N LYS A 216 11.66 4.89 16.13
CA LYS A 216 12.74 5.25 17.04
C LYS A 216 12.19 5.53 18.43
N GLY A 217 12.66 4.81 19.46
CA GLY A 217 12.22 5.04 20.84
C GLY A 217 10.71 4.86 21.08
N GLY A 218 10.04 4.00 20.32
CA GLY A 218 8.59 3.81 20.37
C GLY A 218 7.77 4.86 19.61
N GLN A 219 8.44 5.70 18.82
CA GLN A 219 7.83 6.71 17.96
C GLN A 219 7.75 6.20 16.53
N LYS A 220 6.74 6.62 15.78
CA LYS A 220 6.54 6.24 14.37
C LYS A 220 6.59 7.46 13.45
N LEU A 221 7.21 7.28 12.29
CA LEU A 221 7.10 8.13 11.11
C LEU A 221 6.60 7.31 9.94
N TYR A 222 5.56 7.78 9.30
CA TYR A 222 5.01 7.16 8.10
C TYR A 222 5.59 7.85 6.87
N CYS A 223 6.29 7.11 6.03
CA CYS A 223 7.06 7.66 4.93
C CYS A 223 6.60 7.08 3.59
N THR A 224 6.46 7.93 2.59
CA THR A 224 6.48 7.51 1.20
C THR A 224 7.92 7.54 0.71
N VAL A 225 8.37 6.48 0.09
CA VAL A 225 9.72 6.36 -0.47
C VAL A 225 9.65 6.19 -1.98
N HIS A 226 10.72 6.62 -2.66
CA HIS A 226 10.88 6.47 -4.11
C HIS A 226 12.22 5.83 -4.44
N ASN A 227 12.21 4.87 -5.35
CA ASN A 227 13.42 4.28 -5.89
C ASN A 227 13.89 5.07 -7.10
N TYR A 228 14.97 5.84 -6.97
CA TYR A 228 15.61 6.59 -8.07
C TYR A 228 16.63 5.77 -8.86
N GLY A 229 16.92 4.54 -8.42
CA GLY A 229 17.87 3.65 -9.09
C GLY A 229 17.33 3.05 -10.38
N ALA A 230 18.22 2.44 -11.15
CA ALA A 230 17.89 1.80 -12.43
C ALA A 230 17.27 0.40 -12.31
N GLU A 231 17.34 -0.20 -11.13
CA GLU A 231 16.85 -1.56 -10.83
C GLU A 231 16.03 -1.56 -9.56
N ALA A 232 15.29 -2.64 -9.30
CA ALA A 232 14.62 -2.85 -8.03
C ALA A 232 15.64 -2.88 -6.89
N THR A 233 15.30 -2.29 -5.75
CA THR A 233 16.18 -2.21 -4.58
C THR A 233 15.41 -2.36 -3.28
N THR A 234 16.11 -2.71 -2.20
CA THR A 234 15.49 -2.72 -0.86
C THR A 234 15.11 -1.31 -0.43
N VAL A 235 14.15 -1.19 0.47
CA VAL A 235 13.70 0.12 0.98
C VAL A 235 14.82 0.92 1.61
N ARG A 236 15.89 0.27 2.11
CA ARG A 236 17.08 0.92 2.65
C ARG A 236 17.71 1.91 1.65
N ASN A 237 17.69 1.56 0.36
CA ASN A 237 18.26 2.35 -0.73
C ASN A 237 17.26 3.29 -1.40
N CYS A 238 16.01 3.31 -0.95
CA CYS A 238 15.00 4.24 -1.44
C CYS A 238 15.11 5.59 -0.71
N PHE A 239 14.55 6.62 -1.31
CA PHE A 239 14.56 7.97 -0.76
C PHE A 239 13.20 8.33 -0.19
N VAL A 240 13.15 8.78 1.05
CA VAL A 240 11.96 9.38 1.65
C VAL A 240 11.65 10.68 0.91
N THR A 241 10.50 10.72 0.27
CA THR A 241 10.00 11.88 -0.49
C THR A 241 8.87 12.59 0.23
N SER A 242 8.19 11.88 1.11
CA SER A 242 7.14 12.42 1.98
C SER A 242 7.20 11.71 3.32
N LEU A 243 6.95 12.45 4.39
CA LEU A 243 6.86 11.90 5.73
C LEU A 243 5.67 12.50 6.46
N TYR A 244 5.06 11.70 7.29
CA TYR A 244 3.97 12.08 8.15
C TYR A 244 4.28 11.68 9.60
N GLY A 245 4.14 12.64 10.49
CA GLY A 245 4.18 12.43 11.94
C GLY A 245 3.12 13.29 12.59
N ASP A 246 2.54 12.83 13.67
CA ASP A 246 1.52 13.57 14.43
C ASP A 246 1.84 13.63 15.94
N LEU A 247 1.11 14.45 16.68
CA LEU A 247 1.32 14.65 18.11
C LEU A 247 1.02 13.41 18.96
N ASP A 248 0.27 12.45 18.43
CA ASP A 248 -0.10 11.24 19.16
C ASP A 248 0.94 10.12 19.01
N THR A 249 1.47 9.96 17.80
CA THR A 249 2.41 8.87 17.46
C THR A 249 3.85 9.31 17.33
N THR A 250 4.13 10.64 17.19
CA THR A 250 5.47 11.17 17.01
C THR A 250 5.81 12.11 18.15
N LYS A 251 6.54 11.63 19.15
CA LYS A 251 6.98 12.40 20.33
C LYS A 251 8.42 12.94 20.20
N ILE A 252 9.18 12.47 19.22
CA ILE A 252 10.51 13.00 18.92
C ILE A 252 10.37 14.43 18.41
N PRO A 253 11.20 15.37 18.87
CA PRO A 253 11.18 16.73 18.38
C PRO A 253 11.36 16.79 16.87
N ILE A 254 10.38 17.34 16.17
CA ILE A 254 10.43 17.60 14.74
C ILE A 254 10.37 19.11 14.56
N SER A 255 11.33 19.66 13.84
CA SER A 255 11.29 21.04 13.41
C SER A 255 11.61 21.17 11.93
N ILE A 256 10.98 22.17 11.32
CA ILE A 256 11.30 22.62 9.96
C ILE A 256 11.94 24.00 10.03
N THR A 257 12.21 24.58 8.89
CA THR A 257 12.75 25.93 8.72
C THR A 257 12.24 26.93 9.78
N ASN A 258 13.15 27.77 10.27
CA ASN A 258 12.90 28.78 11.31
C ASN A 258 12.42 28.23 12.67
N GLY A 259 12.68 26.94 12.95
CA GLY A 259 12.34 26.33 14.23
C GLY A 259 10.84 26.07 14.45
N ILE A 260 10.04 26.05 13.39
CA ILE A 260 8.63 25.66 13.45
C ILE A 260 8.55 24.18 13.83
N THR A 261 7.83 23.87 14.89
CA THR A 261 7.68 22.49 15.41
C THR A 261 6.23 22.05 15.38
N LEU A 262 6.01 20.74 15.54
CA LEU A 262 4.66 20.24 15.79
C LEU A 262 4.10 20.89 17.07
N GLY A 263 2.92 21.48 16.98
CA GLY A 263 2.29 22.21 18.07
C GLY A 263 2.64 23.71 18.17
N THR A 264 3.47 24.24 17.27
CA THR A 264 3.66 25.71 17.15
C THR A 264 2.31 26.35 16.81
N SER A 265 1.95 27.40 17.54
CA SER A 265 0.68 28.10 17.31
C SER A 265 0.82 29.10 16.15
N GLU A 266 -0.31 29.43 15.51
CA GLU A 266 -0.35 30.47 14.45
C GLU A 266 0.16 31.83 14.92
N SER A 267 0.16 32.08 16.24
CA SER A 267 0.59 33.35 16.84
C SER A 267 2.10 33.43 17.16
N ASP A 268 2.81 32.31 17.06
CA ASP A 268 4.25 32.18 17.36
C ASP A 268 5.09 32.23 16.08
#